data_98667bd858cbbda442d705e307ecb3c8
#
_entry.id   98667bd858cbbda442d705e307ecb3c8
#
_cell.length_a   1.000
_cell.length_b   1.000
_cell.length_c   1.000
_cell.angle_alpha   90.00
_cell.angle_beta   90.00
_cell.angle_gamma   90.00
#
_symmetry.space_group_name_H-M   'P 1'
#
loop_
_entity.id
_entity.type
_entity.pdbx_description
1 polymer ?
#
loop_
_entity_poly.entity_id
_entity_poly.type
_entity_poly.pdbx_seq_one_letter_code
_entity_poly.pdbx_strand_id
1 'polypeptide(L)'
;MRKKRVYAGKPVSIDVYKLTVEGRKIRREIIQHPGAAAILAFDENGKVILVKQHRFPHGYILEIPAGTLEKREKPINCAYREIIEETGYEAKKMTKLISYFPSIGYNIEEIHIFVASGLKRKFELELDNDEFITV
;
A
#
# COMPACT_ATOMS: atom_id res chain seq x y z
N MET A 1 28.67 9.16 0.46
CA MET A 1 27.59 8.38 -0.20
C MET A 1 27.32 8.94 -1.59
N ARG A 2 27.29 8.08 -2.63
CA ARG A 2 26.85 8.45 -3.99
C ARG A 2 25.59 7.68 -4.32
N LYS A 3 24.62 8.37 -4.94
CA LYS A 3 23.32 7.84 -5.36
C LYS A 3 23.16 8.03 -6.86
N LYS A 4 22.65 7.01 -7.57
CA LYS A 4 22.31 7.09 -9.00
C LYS A 4 20.98 6.37 -9.23
N ARG A 5 20.00 7.05 -9.84
CA ARG A 5 18.78 6.41 -10.32
C ARG A 5 19.10 5.59 -11.57
N VAL A 6 18.70 4.33 -11.59
CA VAL A 6 18.91 3.41 -12.72
C VAL A 6 17.61 2.97 -13.39
N TYR A 7 16.49 3.11 -12.69
CA TYR A 7 15.15 2.89 -13.23
C TYR A 7 14.17 3.91 -12.63
N ALA A 8 13.28 4.44 -13.47
CA ALA A 8 12.21 5.34 -13.07
C ALA A 8 10.89 4.86 -13.71
N GLY A 9 10.01 4.30 -12.89
CA GLY A 9 8.68 3.83 -13.27
C GLY A 9 7.61 4.32 -12.30
N LYS A 10 6.42 3.78 -12.43
CA LYS A 10 5.29 3.98 -11.51
C LYS A 10 4.79 2.60 -11.05
N PRO A 11 4.58 2.39 -9.75
CA PRO A 11 4.86 3.28 -8.62
C PRO A 11 6.33 3.26 -8.16
N VAL A 12 7.17 2.38 -8.68
CA VAL A 12 8.53 2.13 -8.19
C VAL A 12 9.62 2.74 -9.06
N SER A 13 10.73 3.09 -8.40
CA SER A 13 11.99 3.39 -9.07
C SER A 13 13.15 2.72 -8.34
N ILE A 14 14.30 2.55 -9.00
CA ILE A 14 15.47 1.87 -8.41
C ILE A 14 16.63 2.84 -8.37
N ASP A 15 17.17 3.00 -7.17
CA ASP A 15 18.37 3.78 -6.90
C ASP A 15 19.52 2.87 -6.48
N VAL A 16 20.70 3.10 -7.06
CA VAL A 16 21.95 2.45 -6.68
C VAL A 16 22.72 3.37 -5.76
N TYR A 17 23.04 2.88 -4.58
CA TYR A 17 23.86 3.56 -3.58
C TYR A 17 25.26 2.95 -3.51
N LYS A 18 26.30 3.80 -3.50
CA LYS A 18 27.64 3.44 -3.10
C LYS A 18 27.97 4.16 -1.80
N LEU A 19 28.24 3.41 -0.76
CA LEU A 19 28.45 3.94 0.59
C LEU A 19 29.54 3.15 1.31
N THR A 20 30.01 3.67 2.43
CA THR A 20 30.97 2.99 3.31
C THR A 20 30.27 2.70 4.63
N VAL A 21 30.30 1.45 5.06
CA VAL A 21 29.79 0.97 6.33
C VAL A 21 30.93 0.24 7.05
N GLU A 22 31.25 0.64 8.25
CA GLU A 22 32.35 0.06 9.05
C GLU A 22 33.67 -0.05 8.28
N GLY A 23 34.03 1.00 7.53
CA GLY A 23 35.24 1.06 6.71
C GLY A 23 35.20 0.28 5.39
N ARG A 24 34.14 -0.48 5.11
CA ARG A 24 33.99 -1.28 3.89
C ARG A 24 33.14 -0.56 2.86
N LYS A 25 33.60 -0.50 1.62
CA LYS A 25 32.84 0.02 0.48
C LYS A 25 31.78 -1.01 0.07
N ILE A 26 30.52 -0.63 0.08
CA ILE A 26 29.40 -1.47 -0.31
C ILE A 26 28.54 -0.79 -1.38
N ARG A 27 27.82 -1.60 -2.13
CA ARG A 27 26.82 -1.19 -3.11
C ARG A 27 25.48 -1.79 -2.74
N ARG A 28 24.42 -1.00 -2.85
CA ARG A 28 23.02 -1.43 -2.61
C ARG A 28 22.13 -0.93 -3.74
N GLU A 29 21.27 -1.80 -4.22
CA GLU A 29 20.11 -1.47 -5.05
C GLU A 29 18.90 -1.33 -4.14
N ILE A 30 18.24 -0.18 -4.19
CA ILE A 30 17.09 0.11 -3.32
C ILE A 30 15.91 0.53 -4.18
N ILE A 31 14.79 -0.19 -4.01
CA ILE A 31 13.50 0.18 -4.58
C ILE A 31 12.96 1.36 -3.78
N GLN A 32 12.63 2.43 -4.50
CA GLN A 32 11.94 3.58 -3.96
C GLN A 32 10.45 3.40 -4.18
N HIS A 33 9.67 3.48 -3.14
CA HIS A 33 8.20 3.35 -3.15
C HIS A 33 7.61 4.43 -2.23
N PRO A 34 6.46 5.06 -2.60
CA PRO A 34 5.85 6.09 -1.75
C PRO A 34 5.32 5.59 -0.42
N GLY A 35 5.11 4.29 -0.27
CA GLY A 35 4.41 3.67 0.84
C GLY A 35 2.98 3.32 0.48
N ALA A 36 2.29 2.64 1.38
CA ALA A 36 0.90 2.20 1.19
C ALA A 36 0.11 2.26 2.50
N ALA A 37 -1.21 2.35 2.37
CA ALA A 37 -2.14 2.13 3.47
C ALA A 37 -2.97 0.89 3.18
N ALA A 38 -3.15 0.00 4.17
CA ALA A 38 -3.98 -1.18 4.10
C ALA A 38 -5.05 -1.14 5.20
N ILE A 39 -6.24 -1.67 4.93
CA ILE A 39 -7.39 -1.49 5.80
C ILE A 39 -7.98 -2.83 6.21
N LEU A 40 -7.88 -3.17 7.49
CA LEU A 40 -8.63 -4.25 8.09
C LEU A 40 -10.03 -3.74 8.43
N ALA A 41 -10.99 -4.06 7.59
CA ALA A 41 -12.36 -3.58 7.67
C ALA A 41 -13.33 -4.70 8.05
N PHE A 42 -14.26 -4.39 8.97
CA PHE A 42 -15.27 -5.34 9.42
C PHE A 42 -16.67 -4.84 9.05
N ASP A 43 -17.48 -5.72 8.47
CA ASP A 43 -18.89 -5.45 8.20
C ASP A 43 -19.72 -5.45 9.51
N GLU A 44 -21.04 -5.20 9.39
CA GLU A 44 -21.97 -5.17 10.50
C GLU A 44 -22.11 -6.53 11.23
N ASN A 45 -21.75 -7.63 10.57
CA ASN A 45 -21.75 -8.99 11.13
C ASN A 45 -20.40 -9.41 11.69
N GLY A 46 -19.42 -8.51 11.72
CA GLY A 46 -18.06 -8.78 12.18
C GLY A 46 -17.21 -9.59 11.21
N LYS A 47 -17.62 -9.71 9.94
CA LYS A 47 -16.82 -10.37 8.90
C LYS A 47 -15.83 -9.39 8.31
N VAL A 48 -14.64 -9.89 7.96
CA VAL A 48 -13.61 -9.10 7.29
C VAL A 48 -14.00 -8.87 5.83
N ILE A 49 -13.94 -7.63 5.38
CA ILE A 49 -14.08 -7.28 3.97
C ILE A 49 -12.75 -7.54 3.28
N LEU A 50 -12.80 -8.36 2.24
CA LEU A 50 -11.66 -8.65 1.38
C LEU A 50 -11.95 -8.22 -0.04
N VAL A 51 -10.91 -7.85 -0.77
CA VAL A 51 -10.95 -7.62 -2.21
C VAL A 51 -10.25 -8.77 -2.92
N LYS A 52 -10.82 -9.23 -4.04
CA LYS A 52 -10.19 -10.20 -4.92
C LYS A 52 -9.55 -9.45 -6.07
N GLN A 53 -8.22 -9.44 -6.12
CA GLN A 53 -7.45 -8.65 -7.08
C GLN A 53 -6.50 -9.53 -7.89
N HIS A 54 -6.33 -9.21 -9.18
CA HIS A 54 -5.35 -9.88 -10.02
C HIS A 54 -3.94 -9.34 -9.76
N ARG A 55 -3.03 -10.22 -9.33
CA ARG A 55 -1.62 -9.90 -9.05
C ARG A 55 -0.70 -10.72 -9.94
N PHE A 56 -0.20 -10.15 -11.03
CA PHE A 56 0.78 -10.83 -11.88
C PHE A 56 2.08 -11.09 -11.11
N PRO A 57 2.70 -12.29 -11.23
CA PRO A 57 2.31 -13.47 -12.02
C PRO A 57 1.42 -14.48 -11.24
N HIS A 58 0.91 -14.14 -10.07
CA HIS A 58 0.25 -15.06 -9.14
C HIS A 58 -1.24 -15.29 -9.42
N GLY A 59 -1.86 -14.51 -10.32
CA GLY A 59 -3.28 -14.59 -10.61
C GLY A 59 -4.14 -13.84 -9.58
N TYR A 60 -5.36 -14.30 -9.37
CA TYR A 60 -6.28 -13.66 -8.41
C TYR A 60 -6.00 -14.12 -6.99
N ILE A 61 -5.82 -13.16 -6.10
CA ILE A 61 -5.63 -13.38 -4.66
C ILE A 61 -6.63 -12.55 -3.84
N LEU A 62 -6.88 -12.99 -2.61
CA LEU A 62 -7.71 -12.25 -1.64
C LEU A 62 -6.80 -11.43 -0.75
N GLU A 63 -7.12 -10.14 -0.66
CA GLU A 63 -6.36 -9.16 0.11
C GLU A 63 -7.30 -8.29 0.95
N ILE A 64 -6.80 -7.66 2.01
CA ILE A 64 -7.48 -6.52 2.61
C ILE A 64 -7.35 -5.32 1.66
N PRO A 65 -8.33 -4.41 1.59
CA PRO A 65 -8.24 -3.21 0.77
C PRO A 65 -6.96 -2.43 1.07
N ALA A 66 -6.25 -2.01 0.02
CA ALA A 66 -4.99 -1.31 0.18
C ALA A 66 -4.60 -0.54 -1.07
N GLY A 67 -3.99 0.64 -0.89
CA GLY A 67 -3.47 1.39 -2.01
C GLY A 67 -2.21 2.19 -1.70
N THR A 68 -1.59 2.66 -2.75
CA THR A 68 -0.35 3.43 -2.71
C THR A 68 -0.63 4.87 -2.28
N LEU A 69 0.23 5.42 -1.41
CA LEU A 69 0.14 6.82 -1.01
C LEU A 69 0.40 7.74 -2.22
N GLU A 70 -0.47 8.72 -2.38
CA GLU A 70 -0.26 9.82 -3.30
C GLU A 70 0.79 10.82 -2.79
N LYS A 71 1.21 11.73 -3.67
CA LYS A 71 2.22 12.73 -3.31
C LYS A 71 1.75 13.62 -2.16
N ARG A 72 2.46 13.57 -1.02
CA ARG A 72 2.15 14.30 0.23
C ARG A 72 0.87 13.83 0.93
N GLU A 73 0.32 12.71 0.54
CA GLU A 73 -0.84 12.13 1.22
C GLU A 73 -0.44 11.57 2.59
N LYS A 74 -1.28 11.81 3.59
CA LYS A 74 -1.12 11.16 4.89
C LYS A 74 -1.67 9.74 4.83
N PRO A 75 -1.02 8.74 5.45
CA PRO A 75 -1.48 7.34 5.41
C PRO A 75 -2.95 7.12 5.81
N ILE A 76 -3.44 7.88 6.79
CA ILE A 76 -4.84 7.79 7.21
C ILE A 76 -5.82 8.30 6.14
N ASN A 77 -5.43 9.33 5.38
CA ASN A 77 -6.27 9.85 4.28
C ASN A 77 -6.30 8.85 3.12
N CYS A 78 -5.16 8.24 2.79
CA CYS A 78 -5.08 7.14 1.84
C CYS A 78 -6.01 5.99 2.28
N ALA A 79 -5.98 5.58 3.54
CA ALA A 79 -6.87 4.53 4.03
C ALA A 79 -8.37 4.88 3.87
N TYR A 80 -8.78 6.13 4.12
CA TYR A 80 -10.16 6.57 3.89
C TYR A 80 -10.53 6.60 2.40
N ARG A 81 -9.61 7.00 1.53
CA ARG A 81 -9.81 7.02 0.08
C ARG A 81 -9.93 5.60 -0.47
N GLU A 82 -8.97 4.74 -0.19
CA GLU A 82 -8.89 3.38 -0.73
C GLU A 82 -10.06 2.49 -0.30
N ILE A 83 -10.53 2.58 0.95
CA ILE A 83 -11.69 1.78 1.38
C ILE A 83 -12.95 2.14 0.57
N ILE A 84 -13.09 3.40 0.17
CA ILE A 84 -14.21 3.85 -0.67
C ILE A 84 -14.02 3.36 -2.11
N GLU A 85 -12.86 3.63 -2.70
CA GLU A 85 -12.56 3.34 -4.10
C GLU A 85 -12.67 1.84 -4.40
N GLU A 86 -12.03 1.00 -3.58
CA GLU A 86 -11.98 -0.45 -3.81
C GLU A 86 -13.23 -1.21 -3.32
N THR A 87 -13.99 -0.69 -2.36
CA THR A 87 -15.09 -1.45 -1.72
C THR A 87 -16.43 -0.76 -1.74
N GLY A 88 -16.50 0.54 -2.01
CA GLY A 88 -17.71 1.36 -1.91
C GLY A 88 -18.17 1.60 -0.47
N TYR A 89 -17.41 1.21 0.54
CA TYR A 89 -17.75 1.46 1.94
C TYR A 89 -17.10 2.74 2.47
N GLU A 90 -17.87 3.51 3.21
CA GLU A 90 -17.39 4.63 4.03
C GLU A 90 -17.22 4.16 5.48
N ALA A 91 -16.05 4.44 6.06
CA ALA A 91 -15.76 4.12 7.46
C ALA A 91 -16.06 5.32 8.37
N LYS A 92 -16.79 5.08 9.47
CA LYS A 92 -17.02 6.11 10.50
C LYS A 92 -15.75 6.40 11.31
N LYS A 93 -14.92 5.37 11.53
CA LYS A 93 -13.69 5.47 12.32
C LYS A 93 -12.58 4.68 11.67
N MET A 94 -11.38 5.28 11.62
CA MET A 94 -10.14 4.67 11.15
C MET A 94 -9.10 4.77 12.27
N THR A 95 -8.57 3.64 12.71
CA THR A 95 -7.60 3.60 13.82
C THR A 95 -6.33 2.91 13.35
N LYS A 96 -5.18 3.54 13.54
CA LYS A 96 -3.88 2.94 13.18
C LYS A 96 -3.64 1.68 14.04
N LEU A 97 -3.31 0.58 13.38
CA LEU A 97 -2.95 -0.68 14.01
C LEU A 97 -1.44 -0.81 14.11
N ILE A 98 -0.74 -0.80 12.97
CA ILE A 98 0.72 -0.99 12.89
C ILE A 98 1.27 -0.37 11.60
N SER A 99 2.58 -0.14 11.58
CA SER A 99 3.32 0.07 10.32
C SER A 99 4.50 -0.88 10.27
N TYR A 100 4.84 -1.36 9.08
CA TYR A 100 5.98 -2.25 8.89
C TYR A 100 6.60 -2.11 7.50
N PHE A 101 7.81 -2.61 7.35
CA PHE A 101 8.53 -2.67 6.08
C PHE A 101 8.50 -4.11 5.55
N PRO A 102 7.76 -4.42 4.48
CA PRO A 102 7.62 -5.79 3.98
C PRO A 102 8.93 -6.36 3.43
N SER A 103 9.85 -5.52 2.97
CA SER A 103 11.08 -5.94 2.30
C SER A 103 12.26 -5.01 2.60
N ILE A 104 12.51 -4.74 3.89
CA ILE A 104 13.48 -3.73 4.38
C ILE A 104 14.91 -3.87 3.81
N GLY A 105 15.29 -5.05 3.32
CA GLY A 105 16.62 -5.30 2.78
C GLY A 105 16.91 -4.58 1.46
N TYR A 106 15.88 -4.28 0.66
CA TYR A 106 16.03 -3.71 -0.67
C TYR A 106 14.89 -2.79 -1.11
N ASN A 107 13.86 -2.60 -0.29
CA ASN A 107 12.70 -1.76 -0.58
C ASN A 107 12.44 -0.82 0.61
N ILE A 108 12.15 0.44 0.34
CA ILE A 108 11.82 1.41 1.39
C ILE A 108 10.31 1.55 1.60
N GLU A 109 9.50 0.73 0.95
CA GLU A 109 8.06 0.71 1.16
C GLU A 109 7.73 0.51 2.64
N GLU A 110 6.93 1.41 3.20
CA GLU A 110 6.30 1.27 4.51
C GLU A 110 4.81 1.07 4.30
N ILE A 111 4.26 -0.01 4.87
CA ILE A 111 2.82 -0.27 4.84
C ILE A 111 2.23 0.11 6.18
N HIS A 112 1.23 1.00 6.14
CA HIS A 112 0.48 1.45 7.31
C HIS A 112 -0.86 0.71 7.37
N ILE A 113 -1.07 -0.15 8.36
CA ILE A 113 -2.33 -0.88 8.54
C ILE A 113 -3.24 -0.13 9.50
N PHE A 114 -4.49 0.05 9.08
CA PHE A 114 -5.56 0.66 9.85
C PHE A 114 -6.70 -0.33 10.07
N VAL A 115 -7.41 -0.18 11.18
CA VAL A 115 -8.70 -0.86 11.43
C VAL A 115 -9.82 0.13 11.14
N ALA A 116 -10.73 -0.26 10.25
CA ALA A 116 -11.93 0.50 9.92
C ALA A 116 -13.15 -0.08 10.63
N SER A 117 -13.98 0.78 11.20
CA SER A 117 -15.22 0.42 11.86
C SER A 117 -16.38 1.37 11.57
N GLY A 118 -17.61 0.89 11.78
CA GLY A 118 -18.82 1.66 11.47
C GLY A 118 -18.98 1.86 9.96
N LEU A 119 -18.76 0.79 9.19
CA LEU A 119 -18.84 0.82 7.74
C LEU A 119 -20.28 0.98 7.27
N LYS A 120 -20.46 1.81 6.24
CA LYS A 120 -21.71 1.95 5.49
C LYS A 120 -21.40 1.93 4.00
N ARG A 121 -22.06 1.05 3.25
CA ARG A 121 -21.95 1.04 1.79
C ARG A 121 -22.71 2.23 1.22
N LYS A 122 -22.05 3.09 0.48
CA LYS A 122 -22.61 4.34 -0.04
C LYS A 122 -22.26 4.62 -1.48
N PHE A 123 -21.19 4.02 -1.98
CA PHE A 123 -20.58 4.37 -3.25
C PHE A 123 -20.53 3.16 -4.18
N GLU A 124 -20.52 3.39 -5.49
CA GLU A 124 -20.05 2.43 -6.47
C GLU A 124 -18.52 2.34 -6.40
N LEU A 125 -17.94 1.28 -7.00
CA LEU A 125 -16.51 1.10 -7.04
C LEU A 125 -15.87 2.13 -8.00
N GLU A 126 -14.77 2.75 -7.59
CA GLU A 126 -14.01 3.71 -8.37
C GLU A 126 -12.58 3.16 -8.58
N LEU A 127 -12.46 2.17 -9.49
CA LEU A 127 -11.21 1.46 -9.74
C LEU A 127 -10.34 2.16 -10.79
N ASP A 128 -9.03 2.08 -10.61
CA ASP A 128 -8.07 2.48 -11.63
C ASP A 128 -8.13 1.55 -12.86
N ASN A 129 -7.65 2.02 -14.02
CA ASN A 129 -7.78 1.31 -15.30
C ASN A 129 -7.08 -0.05 -15.34
N ASP A 130 -6.13 -0.31 -14.49
CA ASP A 130 -5.38 -1.54 -14.34
C ASP A 130 -5.79 -2.39 -13.12
N GLU A 131 -6.84 -1.97 -12.41
CA GLU A 131 -7.40 -2.69 -11.28
C GLU A 131 -8.57 -3.60 -11.70
N PHE A 132 -8.47 -4.87 -11.30
CA PHE A 132 -9.49 -5.89 -11.49
C PHE A 132 -9.93 -6.40 -10.12
N ILE A 133 -10.78 -5.62 -9.45
CA ILE A 133 -11.19 -5.85 -8.06
C ILE A 133 -12.64 -6.30 -7.98
N THR A 134 -12.91 -7.25 -7.09
CA THR A 134 -14.25 -7.67 -6.65
C THR A 134 -14.26 -7.75 -5.13
N VAL A 135 -15.30 -7.23 -4.50
CA VAL A 135 -15.47 -7.20 -3.03
C VAL A 135 -16.24 -8.43 -2.56
#